data_eab11a2404e99668b5d5651866f0a2b3
#
_entry.id   eab11a2404e99668b5d5651866f0a2b3
#
_cell.length_a   1.000
_cell.length_b   1.000
_cell.length_c   1.000
_cell.angle_alpha   90.00
_cell.angle_beta   90.00
_cell.angle_gamma   90.00
#
_symmetry.space_group_name_H-M   'P 1'
#
loop_
_entity.id
_entity.type
_entity.pdbx_description
1 polymer ?
#
loop_
_entity_poly.entity_id
_entity_poly.type
_entity_poly.pdbx_seq_one_letter_code
_entity_poly.pdbx_strand_id
1 'polypeptide(L)'
;MAAKELLAQLHEVAANPRKQLDKYLAEGKKVVAVTYYTPQEIVHSMGLVPMGVWGADMEINEAKKYYPAFICSIMQTILELGIKGEYKGISAIIIPSLCDSLKTLGQNWKYAVKDIPFIPMTYPQNRKPDFGIKFTKAGYERVINDLTVATGAHFSEFALSESIKVYNEHNAAMRAFSEAAANADITAAERSDVFKSAWFMLPEEHTAIVKELTAELLAGPKSTRTARVLVSGILADAPGMLQIFDDNGIQSVADDVANETRQYRTDTPEMANPVDALAQKFANMDNCTLLYDNEKKRADDIIE
;
A
#
# COMPACT_ATOMS: atom_id res chain seq x y z
N MET A 1 23.74 -8.15 -8.29
CA MET A 1 23.44 -7.26 -9.45
C MET A 1 23.87 -5.84 -9.09
N ALA A 2 24.22 -4.99 -10.04
CA ALA A 2 24.49 -3.59 -9.70
C ALA A 2 23.20 -2.88 -9.29
N ALA A 3 23.26 -1.91 -8.39
CA ALA A 3 22.08 -1.15 -7.91
C ALA A 3 21.18 -0.66 -9.06
N LYS A 4 21.77 -0.20 -10.17
CA LYS A 4 21.03 0.27 -11.35
C LYS A 4 20.16 -0.80 -12.03
N GLU A 5 20.58 -2.06 -12.02
CA GLU A 5 19.77 -3.16 -12.60
C GLU A 5 18.58 -3.48 -11.71
N LEU A 6 18.77 -3.47 -10.38
CA LEU A 6 17.68 -3.67 -9.42
C LEU A 6 16.66 -2.51 -9.46
N LEU A 7 17.13 -1.26 -9.53
CA LEU A 7 16.29 -0.09 -9.70
C LEU A 7 15.49 -0.14 -11.01
N ALA A 8 16.13 -0.54 -12.11
CA ALA A 8 15.44 -0.69 -13.40
C ALA A 8 14.37 -1.79 -13.37
N GLN A 9 14.62 -2.90 -12.65
CA GLN A 9 13.63 -3.96 -12.44
C GLN A 9 12.41 -3.44 -11.65
N LEU A 10 12.61 -2.69 -10.59
CA LEU A 10 11.53 -2.12 -9.79
C LEU A 10 10.78 -1.02 -10.54
N HIS A 11 11.49 -0.20 -11.33
CA HIS A 11 10.88 0.78 -12.24
C HIS A 11 9.94 0.11 -13.25
N GLU A 12 10.35 -0.99 -13.88
CA GLU A 12 9.51 -1.70 -14.84
C GLU A 12 8.17 -2.15 -14.22
N VAL A 13 8.20 -2.61 -12.96
CA VAL A 13 6.98 -2.98 -12.22
C VAL A 13 6.16 -1.74 -11.85
N ALA A 14 6.80 -0.70 -11.34
CA ALA A 14 6.14 0.54 -10.90
C ALA A 14 5.45 1.27 -12.06
N ALA A 15 6.09 1.27 -13.24
CA ALA A 15 5.57 1.91 -14.46
C ALA A 15 4.48 1.09 -15.15
N ASN A 16 4.47 -0.23 -14.99
CA ASN A 16 3.60 -1.14 -15.74
C ASN A 16 2.77 -2.08 -14.85
N PRO A 17 1.92 -1.55 -13.92
CA PRO A 17 1.14 -2.39 -13.01
C PRO A 17 0.20 -3.36 -13.73
N ARG A 18 -0.31 -3.00 -14.90
CA ARG A 18 -1.13 -3.89 -15.72
C ARG A 18 -0.35 -5.13 -16.19
N LYS A 19 0.90 -4.96 -16.61
CA LYS A 19 1.78 -6.07 -17.03
C LYS A 19 2.06 -7.02 -15.86
N GLN A 20 2.23 -6.47 -14.64
CA GLN A 20 2.41 -7.27 -13.44
C GLN A 20 1.15 -8.07 -13.08
N LEU A 21 -0.03 -7.47 -13.22
CA LEU A 21 -1.30 -8.17 -13.07
C LEU A 21 -1.41 -9.32 -14.07
N ASP A 22 -1.14 -9.07 -15.35
CA ASP A 22 -1.21 -10.08 -16.41
C ASP A 22 -0.23 -11.25 -16.17
N LYS A 23 0.96 -10.97 -15.62
CA LYS A 23 1.92 -12.00 -15.17
C LYS A 23 1.26 -12.94 -14.16
N TYR A 24 0.69 -12.41 -13.08
CA TYR A 24 0.07 -13.23 -12.04
C TYR A 24 -1.15 -14.01 -12.57
N LEU A 25 -1.94 -13.41 -13.43
CA LEU A 25 -3.08 -14.10 -14.07
C LEU A 25 -2.61 -15.25 -14.98
N ALA A 26 -1.53 -15.06 -15.74
CA ALA A 26 -0.93 -16.10 -16.57
C ALA A 26 -0.35 -17.26 -15.74
N GLU A 27 0.12 -16.98 -14.53
CA GLU A 27 0.56 -17.99 -13.54
C GLU A 27 -0.63 -18.71 -12.86
N GLY A 28 -1.88 -18.38 -13.22
CA GLY A 28 -3.08 -18.95 -12.62
C GLY A 28 -3.39 -18.43 -11.20
N LYS A 29 -2.72 -17.37 -10.75
CA LYS A 29 -2.97 -16.76 -9.45
C LYS A 29 -4.24 -15.92 -9.47
N LYS A 30 -4.96 -15.89 -8.35
CA LYS A 30 -6.09 -14.98 -8.13
C LYS A 30 -5.57 -13.71 -7.48
N VAL A 31 -5.91 -12.57 -8.07
CA VAL A 31 -5.46 -11.24 -7.59
C VAL A 31 -6.64 -10.52 -6.93
N VAL A 32 -6.39 -9.90 -5.78
CA VAL A 32 -7.35 -9.06 -5.06
C VAL A 32 -6.82 -7.65 -4.98
N ALA A 33 -7.61 -6.69 -5.47
CA ALA A 33 -7.27 -5.29 -5.35
C ALA A 33 -7.42 -4.82 -3.89
N VAL A 34 -6.42 -4.11 -3.40
CA VAL A 34 -6.38 -3.58 -2.05
C VAL A 34 -6.18 -2.07 -2.08
N THR A 35 -6.84 -1.37 -1.16
CA THR A 35 -6.66 0.06 -0.96
C THR A 35 -6.00 0.33 0.39
N TYR A 36 -5.83 1.60 0.74
CA TYR A 36 -5.16 2.04 1.95
C TYR A 36 -5.69 1.36 3.23
N TYR A 37 -4.80 0.85 4.06
CA TYR A 37 -5.07 0.09 5.29
C TYR A 37 -5.87 -1.21 5.11
N THR A 38 -5.89 -1.78 3.95
CA THR A 38 -6.35 -3.16 3.80
C THR A 38 -5.32 -4.11 4.41
N PRO A 39 -5.73 -5.09 5.25
CA PRO A 39 -4.81 -6.09 5.80
C PRO A 39 -4.38 -7.08 4.70
N GLN A 40 -3.27 -6.75 4.04
CA GLN A 40 -2.73 -7.55 2.92
C GLN A 40 -2.34 -8.95 3.37
N GLU A 41 -1.93 -9.10 4.62
CA GLU A 41 -1.59 -10.37 5.26
C GLU A 41 -2.75 -11.38 5.19
N ILE A 42 -4.00 -10.93 5.33
CA ILE A 42 -5.18 -11.79 5.19
C ILE A 42 -5.30 -12.30 3.75
N VAL A 43 -5.21 -11.40 2.78
CA VAL A 43 -5.29 -11.75 1.35
C VAL A 43 -4.20 -12.76 0.99
N HIS A 44 -2.96 -12.46 1.35
CA HIS A 44 -1.78 -13.28 1.09
C HIS A 44 -1.88 -14.67 1.75
N SER A 45 -2.32 -14.75 3.00
CA SER A 45 -2.48 -16.00 3.74
C SER A 45 -3.47 -16.99 3.12
N MET A 46 -4.40 -16.48 2.31
CA MET A 46 -5.38 -17.28 1.57
C MET A 46 -4.86 -17.74 0.19
N GLY A 47 -3.57 -17.55 -0.11
CA GLY A 47 -2.96 -17.87 -1.40
C GLY A 47 -3.38 -16.94 -2.53
N LEU A 48 -3.87 -15.75 -2.19
CA LEU A 48 -4.26 -14.70 -3.13
C LEU A 48 -3.14 -13.66 -3.24
N VAL A 49 -3.07 -12.96 -4.36
CA VAL A 49 -2.10 -11.87 -4.55
C VAL A 49 -2.77 -10.55 -4.20
N PRO A 50 -2.38 -9.85 -3.12
CA PRO A 50 -2.82 -8.49 -2.87
C PRO A 50 -2.12 -7.54 -3.85
N MET A 51 -2.88 -6.72 -4.55
CA MET A 51 -2.34 -5.73 -5.48
C MET A 51 -2.95 -4.36 -5.19
N GLY A 52 -2.10 -3.37 -4.93
CA GLY A 52 -2.52 -2.03 -4.56
C GLY A 52 -3.20 -1.29 -5.70
N VAL A 53 -4.23 -0.51 -5.36
CA VAL A 53 -4.87 0.42 -6.29
C VAL A 53 -4.84 1.83 -5.71
N TRP A 54 -4.05 2.71 -6.34
CA TRP A 54 -3.79 4.09 -5.90
C TRP A 54 -4.19 5.13 -6.94
N GLY A 55 -4.86 4.70 -8.02
CA GLY A 55 -5.20 5.55 -9.16
C GLY A 55 -4.01 5.73 -10.11
N ALA A 56 -4.13 6.72 -10.96
CA ALA A 56 -3.10 7.09 -11.93
C ALA A 56 -3.21 8.58 -12.28
N ASP A 57 -2.14 9.15 -12.82
CA ASP A 57 -2.18 10.47 -13.44
C ASP A 57 -2.86 10.35 -14.81
N MET A 58 -4.13 10.71 -14.84
CA MET A 58 -4.98 10.55 -16.02
C MET A 58 -6.15 11.52 -16.03
N GLU A 59 -6.70 11.76 -17.21
CA GLU A 59 -7.95 12.50 -17.34
C GLU A 59 -9.15 11.66 -16.88
N ILE A 60 -9.97 12.26 -16.00
CA ILE A 60 -11.18 11.65 -15.45
C ILE A 60 -12.36 12.06 -16.32
N ASN A 61 -13.11 11.10 -16.86
CA ASN A 61 -14.27 11.31 -17.72
C ASN A 61 -15.51 10.59 -17.25
N GLU A 62 -15.45 9.25 -17.12
CA GLU A 62 -16.58 8.42 -16.75
C GLU A 62 -16.91 8.50 -15.25
N ALA A 63 -15.91 8.55 -14.40
CA ALA A 63 -16.09 8.63 -12.95
C ALA A 63 -16.80 9.92 -12.52
N LYS A 64 -16.72 11.01 -13.29
CA LYS A 64 -17.45 12.26 -13.02
C LYS A 64 -18.96 12.08 -12.94
N LYS A 65 -19.51 11.02 -13.53
CA LYS A 65 -20.95 10.70 -13.46
C LYS A 65 -21.38 10.20 -12.07
N TYR A 66 -20.42 9.74 -11.28
CA TYR A 66 -20.63 9.11 -9.97
C TYR A 66 -20.17 9.98 -8.80
N TYR A 67 -19.40 11.02 -9.06
CA TYR A 67 -18.78 11.84 -8.02
C TYR A 67 -19.05 13.34 -8.20
N PRO A 68 -19.25 14.07 -7.10
CA PRO A 68 -19.13 15.51 -7.14
C PRO A 68 -17.66 15.92 -7.38
N ALA A 69 -17.46 17.11 -7.96
CA ALA A 69 -16.15 17.58 -8.40
C ALA A 69 -15.08 17.70 -7.29
N PHE A 70 -15.50 17.81 -6.02
CA PHE A 70 -14.61 17.98 -4.88
C PHE A 70 -14.09 16.68 -4.25
N ILE A 71 -14.53 15.51 -4.73
CA ILE A 71 -14.04 14.22 -4.22
C ILE A 71 -12.56 14.04 -4.56
N CYS A 72 -11.85 13.36 -3.66
CA CYS A 72 -10.44 12.99 -3.81
C CYS A 72 -10.14 12.41 -5.21
N SER A 73 -9.18 13.00 -5.91
CA SER A 73 -8.80 12.59 -7.27
C SER A 73 -8.34 11.13 -7.35
N ILE A 74 -7.68 10.62 -6.30
CA ILE A 74 -7.26 9.21 -6.22
C ILE A 74 -8.48 8.30 -6.35
N MET A 75 -9.57 8.59 -5.62
CA MET A 75 -10.78 7.76 -5.67
C MET A 75 -11.49 7.89 -7.02
N GLN A 76 -11.44 9.05 -7.64
CA GLN A 76 -11.99 9.26 -8.97
C GLN A 76 -11.22 8.44 -10.02
N THR A 77 -9.88 8.48 -9.99
CA THR A 77 -9.05 7.72 -10.95
C THR A 77 -9.12 6.21 -10.73
N ILE A 78 -9.23 5.73 -9.48
CA ILE A 78 -9.47 4.30 -9.20
C ILE A 78 -10.78 3.85 -9.84
N LEU A 79 -11.86 4.63 -9.69
CA LEU A 79 -13.14 4.27 -10.31
C LEU A 79 -13.09 4.37 -11.84
N GLU A 80 -12.43 5.40 -12.38
CA GLU A 80 -12.22 5.56 -13.82
C GLU A 80 -11.52 4.36 -14.45
N LEU A 81 -10.43 3.89 -13.85
CA LEU A 81 -9.70 2.70 -14.27
C LEU A 81 -10.58 1.44 -14.20
N GLY A 82 -11.39 1.31 -13.14
CA GLY A 82 -12.35 0.22 -13.01
C GLY A 82 -13.40 0.20 -14.14
N ILE A 83 -13.99 1.36 -14.46
CA ILE A 83 -14.98 1.50 -15.54
C ILE A 83 -14.34 1.21 -16.90
N LYS A 84 -13.10 1.63 -17.12
CA LYS A 84 -12.35 1.39 -18.37
C LYS A 84 -11.88 -0.07 -18.52
N GLY A 85 -12.04 -0.89 -17.48
CA GLY A 85 -11.65 -2.31 -17.51
C GLY A 85 -10.17 -2.57 -17.29
N GLU A 86 -9.40 -1.58 -16.82
CA GLU A 86 -7.96 -1.73 -16.52
C GLU A 86 -7.69 -2.76 -15.41
N TYR A 87 -8.69 -3.04 -14.56
CA TYR A 87 -8.64 -4.08 -13.52
C TYR A 87 -9.23 -5.42 -13.95
N LYS A 88 -9.47 -5.65 -15.23
CA LYS A 88 -10.00 -6.92 -15.74
C LYS A 88 -9.11 -8.09 -15.30
N GLY A 89 -9.73 -9.12 -14.71
CA GLY A 89 -9.06 -10.31 -14.18
C GLY A 89 -8.86 -10.28 -12.65
N ILE A 90 -9.03 -9.14 -12.00
CA ILE A 90 -9.04 -9.05 -10.53
C ILE A 90 -10.29 -9.76 -9.98
N SER A 91 -10.10 -10.61 -8.97
CA SER A 91 -11.14 -11.46 -8.39
C SER A 91 -12.06 -10.74 -7.40
N ALA A 92 -11.57 -9.70 -6.73
CA ALA A 92 -12.33 -8.85 -5.82
C ALA A 92 -11.55 -7.57 -5.50
N ILE A 93 -12.23 -6.56 -4.96
CA ILE A 93 -11.60 -5.36 -4.40
C ILE A 93 -12.04 -5.15 -2.96
N ILE A 94 -11.08 -4.89 -2.06
CA ILE A 94 -11.35 -4.54 -0.65
C ILE A 94 -11.20 -3.03 -0.48
N ILE A 95 -12.23 -2.37 0.01
CA ILE A 95 -12.23 -0.92 0.22
C ILE A 95 -12.63 -0.61 1.67
N PRO A 96 -11.69 -0.14 2.50
CA PRO A 96 -11.97 0.27 3.87
C PRO A 96 -12.73 1.60 3.93
N SER A 97 -13.54 1.77 4.98
CA SER A 97 -14.33 2.98 5.22
C SER A 97 -13.61 4.01 6.10
N LEU A 98 -12.34 4.29 5.82
CA LEU A 98 -11.52 5.20 6.64
C LEU A 98 -11.90 6.67 6.48
N CYS A 99 -12.25 7.08 5.27
CA CYS A 99 -12.70 8.43 4.97
C CYS A 99 -13.94 8.42 4.08
N ASP A 100 -14.59 9.56 3.93
CA ASP A 100 -15.82 9.65 3.13
C ASP A 100 -15.58 9.37 1.64
N SER A 101 -14.41 9.72 1.12
CA SER A 101 -14.05 9.43 -0.28
C SER A 101 -13.91 7.92 -0.52
N LEU A 102 -13.30 7.16 0.41
CA LEU A 102 -13.23 5.69 0.33
C LEU A 102 -14.62 5.04 0.47
N LYS A 103 -15.45 5.54 1.40
CA LYS A 103 -16.85 5.06 1.52
C LYS A 103 -17.61 5.26 0.22
N THR A 104 -17.47 6.44 -0.39
CA THR A 104 -18.13 6.78 -1.64
C THR A 104 -17.59 5.92 -2.80
N LEU A 105 -16.27 5.67 -2.87
CA LEU A 105 -15.70 4.74 -3.84
C LEU A 105 -16.35 3.36 -3.74
N GLY A 106 -16.42 2.78 -2.54
CA GLY A 106 -17.01 1.46 -2.33
C GLY A 106 -18.49 1.38 -2.74
N GLN A 107 -19.27 2.42 -2.46
CA GLN A 107 -20.67 2.44 -2.88
C GLN A 107 -20.82 2.59 -4.40
N ASN A 108 -20.05 3.50 -5.01
CA ASN A 108 -20.14 3.71 -6.46
C ASN A 108 -19.58 2.53 -7.26
N TRP A 109 -18.58 1.82 -6.72
CA TRP A 109 -18.00 0.62 -7.34
C TRP A 109 -19.06 -0.42 -7.68
N LYS A 110 -19.98 -0.70 -6.78
CA LYS A 110 -21.07 -1.66 -6.97
C LYS A 110 -21.94 -1.39 -8.21
N TYR A 111 -22.08 -0.13 -8.59
CA TYR A 111 -22.90 0.29 -9.72
C TYR A 111 -22.09 0.41 -11.01
N ALA A 112 -20.87 0.89 -10.89
CA ALA A 112 -20.02 1.23 -12.03
C ALA A 112 -19.16 0.06 -12.52
N VAL A 113 -18.70 -0.84 -11.62
CA VAL A 113 -17.78 -1.93 -11.90
C VAL A 113 -18.38 -3.25 -11.42
N LYS A 114 -19.34 -3.78 -12.18
CA LYS A 114 -20.17 -4.93 -11.75
C LYS A 114 -19.43 -6.28 -11.77
N ASP A 115 -18.39 -6.37 -12.60
CA ASP A 115 -17.68 -7.64 -12.85
C ASP A 115 -16.63 -7.95 -11.77
N ILE A 116 -16.30 -6.98 -10.89
CA ILE A 116 -15.35 -7.15 -9.80
C ILE A 116 -16.08 -6.94 -8.47
N PRO A 117 -16.30 -8.01 -7.67
CA PRO A 117 -16.96 -7.93 -6.38
C PRO A 117 -16.29 -6.93 -5.42
N PHE A 118 -17.09 -6.08 -4.80
CA PHE A 118 -16.64 -5.17 -3.75
C PHE A 118 -16.82 -5.82 -2.37
N ILE A 119 -15.75 -5.90 -1.62
CA ILE A 119 -15.71 -6.36 -0.22
C ILE A 119 -15.58 -5.14 0.69
N PRO A 120 -16.63 -4.81 1.46
CA PRO A 120 -16.60 -3.69 2.38
C PRO A 120 -15.79 -4.03 3.62
N MET A 121 -15.01 -3.06 4.10
CA MET A 121 -14.33 -3.15 5.37
C MET A 121 -14.57 -1.89 6.19
N THR A 122 -14.99 -2.03 7.44
CA THR A 122 -15.31 -0.89 8.30
C THR A 122 -14.35 -0.85 9.48
N TYR A 123 -13.71 0.31 9.66
CA TYR A 123 -12.86 0.58 10.81
C TYR A 123 -13.58 1.43 11.87
N PRO A 124 -13.28 1.21 13.18
CA PRO A 124 -13.77 2.08 14.24
C PRO A 124 -13.04 3.41 14.23
N GLN A 125 -13.72 4.49 14.56
CA GLN A 125 -13.07 5.80 14.73
C GLN A 125 -12.05 5.76 15.88
N ASN A 126 -12.45 5.21 17.02
CA ASN A 126 -11.56 4.99 18.16
C ASN A 126 -11.11 3.52 18.18
N ARG A 127 -9.93 3.27 17.60
CA ARG A 127 -9.39 1.93 17.38
C ARG A 127 -8.62 1.35 18.57
N LYS A 128 -8.09 2.22 19.46
CA LYS A 128 -7.14 1.84 20.54
C LYS A 128 -7.78 1.08 21.70
N PRO A 129 -8.98 1.43 22.21
CA PRO A 129 -9.61 0.68 23.29
C PRO A 129 -10.03 -0.73 22.88
N ASP A 130 -10.20 -1.61 23.87
CA ASP A 130 -10.61 -3.01 23.67
C ASP A 130 -11.83 -3.19 22.74
N PHE A 131 -12.84 -2.33 22.87
CA PHE A 131 -13.99 -2.39 22.00
C PHE A 131 -13.64 -2.03 20.53
N GLY A 132 -12.68 -1.14 20.31
CA GLY A 132 -12.19 -0.79 18.97
C GLY A 132 -11.41 -1.95 18.35
N ILE A 133 -10.54 -2.60 19.13
CA ILE A 133 -9.79 -3.78 18.71
C ILE A 133 -10.74 -4.93 18.37
N LYS A 134 -11.74 -5.22 19.22
CA LYS A 134 -12.76 -6.23 18.97
C LYS A 134 -13.58 -5.94 17.72
N PHE A 135 -13.94 -4.67 17.50
CA PHE A 135 -14.66 -4.26 16.29
C PHE A 135 -13.81 -4.48 15.03
N THR A 136 -12.52 -4.13 15.08
CA THR A 136 -11.58 -4.34 13.98
C THR A 136 -11.43 -5.83 13.67
N LYS A 137 -11.25 -6.68 14.70
CA LYS A 137 -11.20 -8.15 14.56
C LYS A 137 -12.43 -8.68 13.84
N ALA A 138 -13.63 -8.33 14.31
CA ALA A 138 -14.88 -8.75 13.67
C ALA A 138 -15.00 -8.27 12.22
N GLY A 139 -14.41 -7.12 11.90
CA GLY A 139 -14.28 -6.61 10.53
C GLY A 139 -13.39 -7.51 9.67
N TYR A 140 -12.24 -7.94 10.19
CA TYR A 140 -11.32 -8.84 9.50
C TYR A 140 -11.91 -10.23 9.28
N GLU A 141 -12.59 -10.81 10.27
CA GLU A 141 -13.30 -12.08 10.15
C GLU A 141 -14.36 -12.03 9.04
N ARG A 142 -15.04 -10.89 8.90
CA ARG A 142 -15.99 -10.64 7.81
C ARG A 142 -15.31 -10.58 6.45
N VAL A 143 -14.20 -9.86 6.33
CA VAL A 143 -13.40 -9.80 5.09
C VAL A 143 -12.92 -11.19 4.68
N ILE A 144 -12.48 -12.03 5.62
CA ILE A 144 -12.08 -13.42 5.37
C ILE A 144 -13.25 -14.22 4.75
N ASN A 145 -14.44 -14.11 5.34
CA ASN A 145 -15.62 -14.79 4.84
C ASN A 145 -16.01 -14.30 3.43
N ASP A 146 -16.01 -12.99 3.22
CA ASP A 146 -16.35 -12.38 1.93
C ASP A 146 -15.33 -12.76 0.84
N LEU A 147 -14.03 -12.81 1.18
CA LEU A 147 -12.97 -13.31 0.29
C LEU A 147 -13.18 -14.78 -0.07
N THR A 148 -13.54 -15.63 0.91
CA THR A 148 -13.85 -17.04 0.65
C THR A 148 -14.99 -17.18 -0.33
N VAL A 149 -16.06 -16.40 -0.16
CA VAL A 149 -17.23 -16.41 -1.07
C VAL A 149 -16.84 -15.91 -2.47
N ALA A 150 -16.09 -14.80 -2.55
CA ALA A 150 -15.76 -14.19 -3.83
C ALA A 150 -14.72 -14.97 -4.64
N THR A 151 -13.79 -15.65 -3.97
CA THR A 151 -12.63 -16.26 -4.63
C THR A 151 -12.59 -17.79 -4.53
N GLY A 152 -13.33 -18.39 -3.60
CA GLY A 152 -13.22 -19.81 -3.27
C GLY A 152 -11.94 -20.18 -2.51
N ALA A 153 -11.16 -19.20 -2.05
CA ALA A 153 -9.96 -19.44 -1.26
C ALA A 153 -10.30 -19.84 0.17
N HIS A 154 -9.42 -20.63 0.80
CA HIS A 154 -9.60 -21.09 2.17
C HIS A 154 -8.73 -20.32 3.14
N PHE A 155 -9.26 -19.96 4.28
CA PHE A 155 -8.53 -19.31 5.37
C PHE A 155 -7.94 -20.34 6.33
N SER A 156 -6.74 -20.05 6.84
CA SER A 156 -6.08 -20.80 7.91
C SER A 156 -5.35 -19.84 8.84
N GLU A 157 -5.56 -19.95 10.15
CA GLU A 157 -4.81 -19.16 11.15
C GLU A 157 -3.30 -19.43 11.08
N PHE A 158 -2.91 -20.68 10.80
CA PHE A 158 -1.50 -21.01 10.60
C PHE A 158 -0.91 -20.25 9.40
N ALA A 159 -1.60 -20.27 8.26
CA ALA A 159 -1.16 -19.54 7.08
C ALA A 159 -1.12 -18.02 7.31
N LEU A 160 -2.05 -17.48 8.13
CA LEU A 160 -2.03 -16.07 8.49
C LEU A 160 -0.83 -15.74 9.39
N SER A 161 -0.49 -16.61 10.34
CA SER A 161 0.70 -16.44 11.17
C SER A 161 1.99 -16.41 10.34
N GLU A 162 2.10 -17.29 9.34
CA GLU A 162 3.25 -17.26 8.41
C GLU A 162 3.25 -16.00 7.53
N SER A 163 2.09 -15.60 7.00
CA SER A 163 1.96 -14.37 6.24
C SER A 163 2.38 -13.13 7.05
N ILE A 164 2.00 -13.05 8.32
CA ILE A 164 2.41 -11.97 9.22
C ILE A 164 3.95 -11.88 9.32
N LYS A 165 4.64 -13.01 9.44
CA LYS A 165 6.11 -13.03 9.47
C LYS A 165 6.72 -12.46 8.19
N VAL A 166 6.17 -12.87 7.04
CA VAL A 166 6.60 -12.38 5.72
C VAL A 166 6.42 -10.86 5.62
N TYR A 167 5.28 -10.32 6.04
CA TYR A 167 5.04 -8.89 6.01
C TYR A 167 5.88 -8.10 7.03
N ASN A 168 6.13 -8.64 8.21
CA ASN A 168 7.04 -8.01 9.17
C ASN A 168 8.48 -7.98 8.64
N GLU A 169 8.93 -9.04 7.94
CA GLU A 169 10.22 -9.07 7.25
C GLU A 169 10.29 -8.04 6.12
N HIS A 170 9.22 -7.94 5.32
CA HIS A 170 9.10 -6.92 4.28
C HIS A 170 9.14 -5.50 4.86
N ASN A 171 8.39 -5.24 5.93
CA ASN A 171 8.42 -3.96 6.63
C ASN A 171 9.84 -3.60 7.09
N ALA A 172 10.56 -4.55 7.68
CA ALA A 172 11.94 -4.34 8.13
C ALA A 172 12.88 -4.02 6.95
N ALA A 173 12.72 -4.72 5.82
CA ALA A 173 13.51 -4.45 4.60
C ALA A 173 13.20 -3.04 4.04
N MET A 174 11.94 -2.62 4.02
CA MET A 174 11.55 -1.29 3.54
C MET A 174 12.03 -0.16 4.45
N ARG A 175 12.05 -0.36 5.77
CA ARG A 175 12.67 0.59 6.71
C ARG A 175 14.18 0.71 6.47
N ALA A 176 14.88 -0.40 6.33
CA ALA A 176 16.31 -0.41 6.03
C ALA A 176 16.63 0.26 4.68
N PHE A 177 15.81 0.03 3.66
CA PHE A 177 15.92 0.73 2.38
C PHE A 177 15.73 2.24 2.56
N SER A 178 14.72 2.69 3.29
CA SER A 178 14.47 4.12 3.52
C SER A 178 15.67 4.82 4.19
N GLU A 179 16.28 4.18 5.18
CA GLU A 179 17.49 4.67 5.86
C GLU A 179 18.70 4.74 4.91
N ALA A 180 18.91 3.71 4.09
CA ALA A 180 20.00 3.69 3.11
C ALA A 180 19.81 4.76 2.02
N ALA A 181 18.58 4.88 1.50
CA ALA A 181 18.19 5.82 0.47
C ALA A 181 18.38 7.29 0.89
N ALA A 182 18.21 7.60 2.17
CA ALA A 182 18.40 8.95 2.71
C ALA A 182 19.78 9.55 2.44
N ASN A 183 20.79 8.72 2.22
CA ASN A 183 22.18 9.14 1.98
C ASN A 183 22.80 8.58 0.70
N ALA A 184 22.10 7.75 -0.04
CA ALA A 184 22.58 7.15 -1.28
C ALA A 184 22.40 8.10 -2.47
N ASP A 185 23.23 7.94 -3.51
CA ASP A 185 23.08 8.67 -4.76
C ASP A 185 22.07 7.98 -5.67
N ILE A 186 20.78 8.15 -5.31
CA ILE A 186 19.62 7.74 -6.10
C ILE A 186 18.72 8.94 -6.37
N THR A 187 17.97 8.90 -7.46
CA THR A 187 17.02 9.96 -7.81
C THR A 187 15.74 9.85 -6.96
N ALA A 188 14.98 10.94 -6.91
CA ALA A 188 13.66 10.94 -6.26
C ALA A 188 12.70 9.96 -6.96
N ALA A 189 12.79 9.87 -8.29
CA ALA A 189 12.01 8.94 -9.09
C ALA A 189 12.37 7.46 -8.77
N GLU A 190 13.65 7.12 -8.73
CA GLU A 190 14.12 5.77 -8.38
C GLU A 190 13.66 5.36 -6.96
N ARG A 191 13.75 6.28 -5.99
CA ARG A 191 13.24 6.03 -4.64
C ARG A 191 11.74 5.76 -4.65
N SER A 192 10.96 6.58 -5.34
CA SER A 192 9.51 6.42 -5.45
C SER A 192 9.12 5.10 -6.10
N ASP A 193 9.84 4.65 -7.14
CA ASP A 193 9.59 3.38 -7.82
C ASP A 193 9.76 2.17 -6.90
N VAL A 194 10.69 2.20 -5.95
CA VAL A 194 10.85 1.13 -4.95
C VAL A 194 9.60 1.01 -4.07
N PHE A 195 9.06 2.13 -3.58
CA PHE A 195 7.84 2.10 -2.79
C PHE A 195 6.60 1.73 -3.62
N LYS A 196 6.53 2.22 -4.84
CA LYS A 196 5.41 1.98 -5.75
C LYS A 196 5.35 0.53 -6.21
N SER A 197 6.48 -0.07 -6.56
CA SER A 197 6.54 -1.48 -6.97
C SER A 197 6.12 -2.45 -5.87
N ALA A 198 6.34 -2.12 -4.59
CA ALA A 198 5.89 -2.91 -3.44
C ALA A 198 4.37 -3.16 -3.42
N TRP A 199 3.58 -2.25 -3.98
CA TRP A 199 2.13 -2.41 -4.08
C TRP A 199 1.69 -3.40 -5.16
N PHE A 200 2.59 -3.76 -6.08
CA PHE A 200 2.26 -4.58 -7.24
C PHE A 200 2.94 -5.95 -7.23
N MET A 201 3.82 -6.19 -6.26
CA MET A 201 4.58 -7.45 -6.12
C MET A 201 4.16 -8.21 -4.86
N LEU A 202 4.36 -9.53 -4.90
CA LEU A 202 4.32 -10.32 -3.67
C LEU A 202 5.44 -9.85 -2.71
N PRO A 203 5.18 -9.80 -1.40
CA PRO A 203 6.15 -9.29 -0.43
C PRO A 203 7.47 -10.06 -0.42
N GLU A 204 7.47 -11.37 -0.67
CA GLU A 204 8.70 -12.18 -0.76
C GLU A 204 9.55 -11.80 -1.97
N GLU A 205 8.90 -11.62 -3.14
CA GLU A 205 9.59 -11.22 -4.38
C GLU A 205 10.23 -9.83 -4.22
N HIS A 206 9.46 -8.88 -3.66
CA HIS A 206 9.93 -7.52 -3.45
C HIS A 206 11.02 -7.44 -2.37
N THR A 207 10.85 -8.14 -1.25
CA THR A 207 11.82 -8.17 -0.13
C THR A 207 13.19 -8.63 -0.58
N ALA A 208 13.26 -9.66 -1.43
CA ALA A 208 14.55 -10.18 -1.93
C ALA A 208 15.30 -9.10 -2.71
N ILE A 209 14.61 -8.38 -3.61
CA ILE A 209 15.23 -7.32 -4.42
C ILE A 209 15.65 -6.14 -3.56
N VAL A 210 14.77 -5.71 -2.63
CA VAL A 210 15.04 -4.55 -1.76
C VAL A 210 16.20 -4.79 -0.81
N LYS A 211 16.35 -6.00 -0.27
CA LYS A 211 17.51 -6.33 0.57
C LYS A 211 18.83 -6.25 -0.21
N GLU A 212 18.87 -6.79 -1.43
CA GLU A 212 20.04 -6.69 -2.31
C GLU A 212 20.33 -5.23 -2.67
N LEU A 213 19.30 -4.48 -3.09
CA LEU A 213 19.42 -3.07 -3.41
C LEU A 213 19.94 -2.25 -2.22
N THR A 214 19.42 -2.49 -1.03
CA THR A 214 19.86 -1.80 0.20
C THR A 214 21.35 -2.02 0.45
N ALA A 215 21.84 -3.25 0.30
CA ALA A 215 23.27 -3.56 0.45
C ALA A 215 24.13 -2.83 -0.59
N GLU A 216 23.69 -2.78 -1.84
CA GLU A 216 24.37 -2.05 -2.92
C GLU A 216 24.39 -0.53 -2.66
N LEU A 217 23.30 0.05 -2.16
CA LEU A 217 23.21 1.47 -1.83
C LEU A 217 24.12 1.85 -0.64
N LEU A 218 24.23 0.98 0.36
CA LEU A 218 25.12 1.19 1.51
C LEU A 218 26.59 1.17 1.11
N ALA A 219 26.96 0.31 0.15
CA ALA A 219 28.30 0.18 -0.39
C ALA A 219 28.62 1.22 -1.49
N GLY A 220 27.60 1.81 -2.08
CA GLY A 220 27.71 2.71 -3.23
C GLY A 220 28.04 4.17 -2.88
N PRO A 221 28.00 5.04 -3.89
CA PRO A 221 28.27 6.47 -3.72
C PRO A 221 27.21 7.13 -2.84
N LYS A 222 27.64 8.12 -2.07
CA LYS A 222 26.75 8.95 -1.26
C LYS A 222 26.25 10.13 -2.07
N SER A 223 25.03 10.53 -1.77
CA SER A 223 24.42 11.71 -2.39
C SER A 223 25.23 12.98 -2.10
N THR A 224 25.40 13.79 -3.13
CA THR A 224 26.00 15.13 -3.04
C THR A 224 24.96 16.24 -3.02
N ARG A 225 23.68 15.88 -3.02
CA ARG A 225 22.55 16.83 -2.96
C ARG A 225 22.55 17.56 -1.62
N THR A 226 22.43 18.88 -1.65
CA THR A 226 22.57 19.74 -0.45
C THR A 226 21.23 20.11 0.19
N ALA A 227 20.15 20.17 -0.59
CA ALA A 227 18.81 20.42 -0.07
C ALA A 227 18.22 19.09 0.43
N ARG A 228 18.05 18.94 1.74
CA ARG A 228 17.51 17.75 2.37
C ARG A 228 16.11 18.04 2.90
N VAL A 229 15.12 17.25 2.50
CA VAL A 229 13.71 17.48 2.83
C VAL A 229 13.04 16.25 3.40
N LEU A 230 12.07 16.48 4.26
CA LEU A 230 11.04 15.50 4.64
C LEU A 230 9.80 15.75 3.75
N VAL A 231 9.25 14.67 3.19
CA VAL A 231 8.03 14.72 2.38
C VAL A 231 6.86 14.19 3.19
N SER A 232 5.74 14.90 3.26
CA SER A 232 4.53 14.41 3.93
C SER A 232 3.31 14.55 3.02
N GLY A 233 2.46 13.52 2.99
CA GLY A 233 1.27 13.52 2.15
C GLY A 233 0.58 12.17 2.04
N ILE A 234 -0.26 12.05 1.01
CA ILE A 234 -0.92 10.79 0.67
C ILE A 234 -0.14 10.07 -0.43
N LEU A 235 0.17 10.77 -1.50
CA LEU A 235 1.02 10.33 -2.60
C LEU A 235 2.12 11.35 -2.83
N ALA A 236 3.32 10.88 -3.17
CA ALA A 236 4.48 11.71 -3.51
C ALA A 236 5.17 11.22 -4.80
N ASP A 237 4.40 10.62 -5.71
CA ASP A 237 4.89 9.93 -6.91
C ASP A 237 4.57 10.66 -8.23
N ALA A 238 4.13 11.93 -8.16
CA ALA A 238 3.85 12.71 -9.35
C ALA A 238 5.14 12.98 -10.14
N PRO A 239 5.25 12.53 -11.42
CA PRO A 239 6.50 12.61 -12.17
C PRO A 239 7.09 14.02 -12.25
N GLY A 240 6.23 15.04 -12.44
CA GLY A 240 6.70 16.43 -12.49
C GLY A 240 7.28 16.94 -11.17
N MET A 241 6.76 16.48 -10.02
CA MET A 241 7.32 16.83 -8.71
C MET A 241 8.67 16.13 -8.49
N LEU A 242 8.75 14.86 -8.82
CA LEU A 242 10.00 14.08 -8.68
C LEU A 242 11.10 14.66 -9.57
N GLN A 243 10.76 15.05 -10.80
CA GLN A 243 11.69 15.73 -11.71
C GLN A 243 12.20 17.06 -11.14
N ILE A 244 11.33 17.86 -10.51
CA ILE A 244 11.74 19.11 -9.85
C ILE A 244 12.76 18.83 -8.74
N PHE A 245 12.58 17.74 -7.96
CA PHE A 245 13.52 17.36 -6.92
C PHE A 245 14.89 17.03 -7.51
N ASP A 246 14.90 16.21 -8.55
CA ASP A 246 16.13 15.77 -9.20
C ASP A 246 16.87 16.92 -9.88
N ASP A 247 16.15 17.79 -10.62
CA ASP A 247 16.73 18.94 -11.33
C ASP A 247 17.33 20.01 -10.38
N ASN A 248 16.80 20.10 -9.16
CA ASN A 248 17.24 21.10 -8.17
C ASN A 248 18.12 20.54 -7.06
N GLY A 249 18.59 19.28 -7.18
CA GLY A 249 19.47 18.67 -6.20
C GLY A 249 18.83 18.52 -4.82
N ILE A 250 17.53 18.23 -4.77
CA ILE A 250 16.76 17.99 -3.54
C ILE A 250 16.81 16.51 -3.22
N GLN A 251 17.18 16.16 -2.00
CA GLN A 251 17.18 14.78 -1.46
C GLN A 251 16.01 14.60 -0.51
N SER A 252 15.10 13.70 -0.83
CA SER A 252 14.13 13.19 0.16
C SER A 252 14.84 12.26 1.13
N VAL A 253 15.00 12.68 2.37
CA VAL A 253 15.74 11.93 3.40
C VAL A 253 14.83 11.20 4.36
N ALA A 254 13.59 11.61 4.44
CA ALA A 254 12.54 10.97 5.22
C ALA A 254 11.19 11.29 4.59
N ASP A 255 10.19 10.50 4.89
CA ASP A 255 8.82 10.81 4.49
C ASP A 255 7.80 10.39 5.55
N ASP A 256 6.64 11.03 5.48
CA ASP A 256 5.40 10.65 6.14
C ASP A 256 4.31 10.54 5.05
N VAL A 257 4.56 9.70 4.05
CA VAL A 257 3.69 9.52 2.88
C VAL A 257 2.88 8.23 3.03
N ALA A 258 1.59 8.31 2.73
CA ALA A 258 0.65 7.22 3.00
C ALA A 258 0.94 5.94 2.21
N ASN A 259 1.40 6.05 0.97
CA ASN A 259 1.76 4.90 0.13
C ASN A 259 3.24 4.52 0.19
N GLU A 260 4.03 5.19 1.03
CA GLU A 260 5.46 4.95 1.22
C GLU A 260 5.76 4.50 2.66
N THR A 261 6.66 5.17 3.40
CA THR A 261 7.16 4.67 4.71
C THR A 261 6.08 4.48 5.77
N ARG A 262 4.97 5.22 5.71
CA ARG A 262 3.87 5.06 6.69
C ARG A 262 3.30 3.64 6.73
N GLN A 263 3.38 2.88 5.63
CA GLN A 263 2.91 1.49 5.58
C GLN A 263 3.79 0.52 6.37
N TYR A 264 5.07 0.83 6.54
CA TYR A 264 6.08 -0.09 7.03
C TYR A 264 6.54 0.18 8.46
N ARG A 265 5.99 1.20 9.14
CA ARG A 265 6.42 1.63 10.49
C ARG A 265 5.99 0.69 11.60
N THR A 266 4.83 0.03 11.45
CA THR A 266 4.21 -0.78 12.51
C THR A 266 4.18 -2.23 12.11
N ASP A 267 4.90 -3.07 12.84
CA ASP A 267 4.86 -4.52 12.68
C ASP A 267 3.65 -5.12 13.39
N THR A 268 3.20 -6.26 12.90
CA THR A 268 2.17 -7.05 13.56
C THR A 268 2.80 -7.74 14.78
N PRO A 269 2.27 -7.55 16.00
CA PRO A 269 2.83 -8.18 17.20
C PRO A 269 2.62 -9.69 17.18
N GLU A 270 3.49 -10.41 17.90
CA GLU A 270 3.31 -11.84 18.13
C GLU A 270 2.17 -12.07 19.15
N MET A 271 1.13 -12.78 18.74
CA MET A 271 -0.01 -13.13 19.57
C MET A 271 -0.50 -14.56 19.24
N ALA A 272 -1.17 -15.20 20.18
CA ALA A 272 -1.67 -16.57 20.01
C ALA A 272 -2.70 -16.68 18.88
N ASN A 273 -3.54 -15.67 18.69
CA ASN A 273 -4.48 -15.60 17.58
C ASN A 273 -4.00 -14.53 16.57
N PRO A 274 -3.74 -14.89 15.30
CA PRO A 274 -3.18 -13.96 14.31
C PRO A 274 -4.17 -12.88 13.86
N VAL A 275 -5.48 -13.09 13.95
CA VAL A 275 -6.48 -12.06 13.64
C VAL A 275 -6.50 -10.99 14.75
N ASP A 276 -6.34 -11.40 16.01
CA ASP A 276 -6.16 -10.47 17.13
C ASP A 276 -4.86 -9.66 16.97
N ALA A 277 -3.79 -10.30 16.51
CA ALA A 277 -2.51 -9.64 16.24
C ALA A 277 -2.65 -8.53 15.19
N LEU A 278 -3.35 -8.79 14.09
CA LEU A 278 -3.64 -7.77 13.07
C LEU A 278 -4.52 -6.63 13.59
N ALA A 279 -5.53 -6.95 14.41
CA ALA A 279 -6.36 -5.93 15.02
C ALA A 279 -5.55 -5.05 15.99
N GLN A 280 -4.61 -5.65 16.73
CA GLN A 280 -3.67 -4.93 17.58
C GLN A 280 -2.69 -4.08 16.77
N LYS A 281 -2.16 -4.59 15.62
CA LYS A 281 -1.36 -3.79 14.68
C LYS A 281 -2.09 -2.51 14.31
N PHE A 282 -3.36 -2.62 13.88
CA PHE A 282 -4.15 -1.44 13.51
C PHE A 282 -4.36 -0.47 14.68
N ALA A 283 -4.57 -0.97 15.89
CA ALA A 283 -4.66 -0.13 17.09
C ALA A 283 -3.35 0.62 17.37
N ASN A 284 -2.21 0.00 17.09
CA ASN A 284 -0.87 0.56 17.33
C ASN A 284 -0.41 1.51 16.20
N MET A 285 -1.07 1.49 15.04
CA MET A 285 -0.69 2.38 13.92
C MET A 285 -1.00 3.82 14.27
N ASP A 286 0.00 4.68 14.20
CA ASP A 286 -0.09 6.11 14.44
C ASP A 286 0.28 6.91 13.16
N ASN A 287 0.35 8.21 13.27
CA ASN A 287 0.80 9.13 12.20
C ASN A 287 -0.07 9.23 10.94
N CYS A 288 -1.33 8.82 10.99
CA CYS A 288 -2.25 9.01 9.88
C CYS A 288 -3.32 10.06 10.20
N THR A 289 -3.50 11.04 9.32
CA THR A 289 -4.52 12.08 9.45
C THR A 289 -5.96 11.55 9.44
N LEU A 290 -6.17 10.32 8.95
CA LEU A 290 -7.49 9.68 8.91
C LEU A 290 -7.82 8.92 10.20
N LEU A 291 -6.82 8.65 11.04
CA LEU A 291 -7.01 7.95 12.30
C LEU A 291 -7.22 8.93 13.45
N TYR A 292 -8.12 8.57 14.37
CA TYR A 292 -8.34 9.38 15.56
C TYR A 292 -7.10 9.34 16.46
N ASP A 293 -6.53 10.50 16.71
CA ASP A 293 -5.39 10.75 17.59
C ASP A 293 -5.78 11.76 18.66
N ASN A 294 -6.17 11.25 19.83
CA ASN A 294 -6.55 12.07 20.99
C ASN A 294 -5.34 12.67 21.72
N GLU A 295 -4.16 12.11 21.53
CA GLU A 295 -2.92 12.56 22.17
C GLU A 295 -2.18 13.60 21.32
N LYS A 296 -2.60 13.78 20.06
CA LYS A 296 -2.02 14.75 19.11
C LYS A 296 -0.52 14.52 18.84
N LYS A 297 -0.08 13.28 18.88
CA LYS A 297 1.33 12.88 18.74
C LYS A 297 1.86 12.97 17.32
N ARG A 298 0.99 13.06 16.31
CA ARG A 298 1.40 12.99 14.90
C ARG A 298 2.52 13.97 14.54
N ALA A 299 2.52 15.17 15.10
CA ALA A 299 3.56 16.15 14.82
C ALA A 299 4.91 15.73 15.43
N ASP A 300 4.88 15.22 16.66
CA ASP A 300 6.08 14.77 17.38
C ASP A 300 6.67 13.55 16.67
N ASP A 301 5.85 12.57 16.32
CA ASP A 301 6.25 11.36 15.62
C ASP A 301 6.81 11.62 14.18
N ILE A 302 6.47 12.75 13.54
CA ILE A 302 7.05 13.16 12.25
C ILE A 302 8.42 13.83 12.44
N ILE A 303 8.64 14.49 13.59
CA ILE A 303 9.87 15.23 13.89
C ILE A 303 10.96 14.28 14.42
N GLU A 304 10.58 13.28 15.22
CA GLU A 304 11.48 12.23 15.70
C GLU A 304 11.96 11.28 14.56
#